data_92bc95df00e8dce3ecc1e57a04dd75ea
#
_entry.id   92bc95df00e8dce3ecc1e57a04dd75ea
#
_cell.length_a   1.000
_cell.length_b   1.000
_cell.length_c   1.000
_cell.angle_alpha   90.00
_cell.angle_beta   90.00
_cell.angle_gamma   90.00
#
_symmetry.space_group_name_H-M   'P 1'
#
loop_
_entity.id
_entity.type
_entity.pdbx_description
1 polymer ?
#
loop_
_entity_poly.entity_id
_entity_poly.type
_entity_poly.pdbx_seq_one_letter_code
_entity_poly.pdbx_strand_id
1 'polypeptide(L)'
;GSMKRRTLGVGVINYAYYLAKNDTRYSQAKAIGLTHRTFEALQYYLLQASNKLAQEKGSCPAFAETTYSQGILPIDTYKADLDNICDEPLHLDWEALRASIKQHGLRNSTLSALMPSETSSQIANATNGIEPPRGLVSVKQSKDGILKQVVPDIENLADKYELLWQMPDNNGYLKLVGIMQKFIDQSISANTNYDPAKFEGRKVPM
;
A
#
# COMPACT_ATOMS: atom_id res chain seq x y z
N GLY A 1 -17.30 -19.34 7.08
CA GLY A 1 -17.69 -18.40 6.06
C GLY A 1 -17.34 -16.96 6.41
N SER A 2 -17.59 -16.07 5.47
CA SER A 2 -17.20 -14.63 5.56
C SER A 2 -17.70 -13.91 6.80
N MET A 3 -18.89 -14.25 7.30
CA MET A 3 -19.47 -13.64 8.50
C MET A 3 -18.73 -13.98 9.80
N LYS A 4 -18.02 -15.10 9.87
CA LYS A 4 -17.21 -15.46 11.04
C LYS A 4 -16.01 -14.52 11.20
N ARG A 5 -15.36 -14.18 10.08
CA ARG A 5 -14.12 -13.37 10.07
C ARG A 5 -14.34 -11.91 9.69
N ARG A 6 -15.33 -11.61 8.86
CA ARG A 6 -15.61 -10.26 8.35
C ARG A 6 -14.36 -9.59 7.77
N THR A 7 -13.55 -10.36 7.05
CA THR A 7 -12.31 -9.88 6.42
C THR A 7 -12.59 -8.74 5.45
N LEU A 8 -11.75 -7.73 5.48
CA LEU A 8 -11.66 -6.67 4.49
C LEU A 8 -10.28 -6.73 3.83
N GLY A 9 -10.17 -6.17 2.64
CA GLY A 9 -8.93 -5.94 1.93
C GLY A 9 -8.94 -4.52 1.39
N VAL A 10 -8.79 -3.55 2.27
CA VAL A 10 -8.70 -2.14 1.88
C VAL A 10 -7.33 -1.89 1.28
N GLY A 11 -7.30 -1.51 0.02
CA GLY A 11 -6.08 -1.19 -0.71
C GLY A 11 -6.04 0.27 -1.16
N VAL A 12 -4.96 0.62 -1.85
CA VAL A 12 -4.70 1.97 -2.34
C VAL A 12 -4.61 1.94 -3.86
N ILE A 13 -5.23 2.89 -4.52
CA ILE A 13 -5.01 3.22 -5.92
C ILE A 13 -4.44 4.63 -6.03
N ASN A 14 -3.93 4.98 -7.19
CA ASN A 14 -3.47 6.35 -7.48
C ASN A 14 -2.25 6.80 -6.68
N TYR A 15 -1.42 5.87 -6.24
CA TYR A 15 -0.26 6.20 -5.43
C TYR A 15 0.81 6.99 -6.22
N ALA A 16 0.99 6.70 -7.51
CA ALA A 16 1.89 7.48 -8.35
C ALA A 16 1.46 8.96 -8.47
N TYR A 17 0.16 9.20 -8.61
CA TYR A 17 -0.38 10.56 -8.58
C TYR A 17 -0.16 11.23 -7.22
N TYR A 18 -0.36 10.50 -6.13
CA TYR A 18 -0.09 11.02 -4.78
C TYR A 18 1.35 11.47 -4.62
N LEU A 19 2.33 10.69 -5.11
CA LEU A 19 3.73 11.08 -5.11
C LEU A 19 3.98 12.32 -5.96
N ALA A 20 3.49 12.32 -7.21
CA ALA A 20 3.66 13.46 -8.13
C ALA A 20 3.05 14.75 -7.56
N LYS A 21 1.88 14.67 -6.92
CA LYS A 21 1.21 15.79 -6.26
C LYS A 21 2.00 16.34 -5.07
N ASN A 22 2.76 15.50 -4.39
CA ASN A 22 3.64 15.88 -3.30
C ASN A 22 5.06 16.24 -3.75
N ASP A 23 5.25 16.43 -5.07
CA ASP A 23 6.54 16.78 -5.66
C ASP A 23 7.65 15.82 -5.23
N THR A 24 7.39 14.53 -5.39
CA THR A 24 8.36 13.47 -5.11
C THR A 24 8.15 12.26 -6.03
N ARG A 25 9.15 11.41 -6.11
CA ARG A 25 9.21 10.23 -6.96
C ARG A 25 9.55 8.98 -6.15
N TYR A 26 9.27 7.79 -6.68
CA TYR A 26 9.58 6.52 -6.02
C TYR A 26 11.05 6.39 -5.63
N SER A 27 11.96 6.90 -6.46
CA SER A 27 13.40 6.84 -6.25
C SER A 27 13.95 7.88 -5.27
N GLN A 28 13.13 8.83 -4.82
CA GLN A 28 13.58 9.94 -3.98
C GLN A 28 13.40 9.67 -2.48
N ALA A 29 14.36 10.12 -1.68
CA ALA A 29 14.33 9.95 -0.23
C ALA A 29 13.07 10.55 0.43
N LYS A 30 12.56 11.67 -0.10
CA LYS A 30 11.31 12.30 0.40
C LYS A 30 10.11 11.35 0.37
N ALA A 31 10.05 10.41 -0.59
CA ALA A 31 8.97 9.45 -0.68
C ALA A 31 8.94 8.47 0.50
N ILE A 32 10.08 8.20 1.14
CA ILE A 32 10.22 7.27 2.25
C ILE A 32 9.37 7.73 3.45
N GLY A 33 9.63 8.92 3.97
CA GLY A 33 8.88 9.47 5.10
C GLY A 33 7.41 9.74 4.75
N LEU A 34 7.13 10.21 3.52
CA LEU A 34 5.75 10.40 3.06
C LEU A 34 4.98 9.08 3.06
N THR A 35 5.60 8.00 2.57
CA THR A 35 5.00 6.65 2.57
C THR A 35 4.76 6.16 3.99
N HIS A 36 5.75 6.29 4.87
CA HIS A 36 5.65 5.87 6.26
C HIS A 36 4.44 6.52 6.93
N ARG A 37 4.35 7.84 6.95
CA ARG A 37 3.24 8.58 7.59
C ARG A 37 1.88 8.24 6.99
N THR A 38 1.81 8.08 5.67
CA THR A 38 0.56 7.79 4.97
C THR A 38 0.03 6.40 5.34
N PHE A 39 0.88 5.39 5.31
CA PHE A 39 0.47 4.01 5.59
C PHE A 39 0.33 3.75 7.08
N GLU A 40 1.08 4.44 7.93
CA GLU A 40 0.81 4.49 9.37
C GLU A 40 -0.61 4.98 9.65
N ALA A 41 -0.97 6.14 9.11
CA ALA A 41 -2.29 6.72 9.29
C ALA A 41 -3.40 5.81 8.72
N LEU A 42 -3.20 5.25 7.53
CA LEU A 42 -4.16 4.34 6.91
C LEU A 42 -4.47 3.16 7.83
N GLN A 43 -3.48 2.42 8.27
CA GLN A 43 -3.68 1.23 9.10
C GLN A 43 -4.22 1.58 10.49
N TYR A 44 -3.69 2.63 11.09
CA TYR A 44 -4.15 3.08 12.40
C TYR A 44 -5.64 3.39 12.39
N TYR A 45 -6.11 4.19 11.43
CA TYR A 45 -7.52 4.58 11.36
C TYR A 45 -8.44 3.44 10.91
N LEU A 46 -7.96 2.50 10.09
CA LEU A 46 -8.70 1.27 9.79
C LEU A 46 -8.93 0.43 11.04
N LEU A 47 -7.89 0.22 11.85
CA LEU A 47 -7.99 -0.51 13.12
C LEU A 47 -8.88 0.23 14.11
N GLN A 48 -8.73 1.55 14.25
CA GLN A 48 -9.56 2.37 15.13
C GLN A 48 -11.04 2.29 14.74
N ALA A 49 -11.35 2.39 13.45
CA ALA A 49 -12.73 2.27 12.97
C ALA A 49 -13.32 0.88 13.23
N SER A 50 -12.54 -0.18 12.97
CA SER A 50 -12.96 -1.56 13.24
C SER A 50 -13.15 -1.82 14.74
N ASN A 51 -12.29 -1.24 15.58
CA ASN A 51 -12.43 -1.30 17.05
C ASN A 51 -13.68 -0.57 17.52
N LYS A 52 -13.97 0.62 17.01
CA LYS A 52 -15.21 1.35 17.31
C LYS A 52 -16.44 0.56 16.89
N LEU A 53 -16.43 -0.05 15.71
CA LEU A 53 -17.52 -0.92 15.27
C LEU A 53 -17.67 -2.17 16.17
N ALA A 54 -16.56 -2.68 16.71
CA ALA A 54 -16.63 -3.79 17.67
C ALA A 54 -17.27 -3.36 19.02
N GLN A 55 -17.02 -2.15 19.48
CA GLN A 55 -17.69 -1.60 20.68
C GLN A 55 -19.20 -1.46 20.47
N GLU A 56 -19.63 -1.08 19.28
CA GLU A 56 -21.05 -0.88 18.95
C GLU A 56 -21.80 -2.20 18.63
N LYS A 57 -21.14 -3.14 17.98
CA LYS A 57 -21.78 -4.32 17.36
C LYS A 57 -21.17 -5.67 17.77
N GLY A 58 -20.24 -5.65 18.71
CA GLY A 58 -19.42 -6.80 19.09
C GLY A 58 -18.28 -7.09 18.10
N SER A 59 -17.24 -7.74 18.59
CA SER A 59 -16.12 -8.21 17.76
C SER A 59 -16.56 -9.28 16.74
N CYS A 60 -15.74 -9.56 15.72
CA CYS A 60 -16.01 -10.70 14.85
C CYS A 60 -15.84 -12.02 15.64
N PRO A 61 -16.65 -13.06 15.34
CA PRO A 61 -16.57 -14.32 16.06
C PRO A 61 -15.18 -15.00 16.04
N ALA A 62 -14.38 -14.74 15.02
CA ALA A 62 -13.02 -15.26 14.90
C ALA A 62 -11.94 -14.35 15.50
N PHE A 63 -12.30 -13.31 16.25
CA PHE A 63 -11.31 -12.37 16.82
C PHE A 63 -10.26 -13.09 17.67
N ALA A 64 -10.67 -14.04 18.52
CA ALA A 64 -9.77 -14.82 19.37
C ALA A 64 -8.72 -15.65 18.57
N GLU A 65 -8.98 -15.90 17.29
CA GLU A 65 -8.07 -16.64 16.39
C GLU A 65 -7.05 -15.71 15.71
N THR A 66 -7.08 -14.40 15.95
CA THR A 66 -6.23 -13.39 15.33
C THR A 66 -5.06 -13.00 16.24
N THR A 67 -3.96 -12.53 15.66
CA THR A 67 -2.84 -11.92 16.39
C THR A 67 -3.27 -10.69 17.18
N TYR A 68 -4.26 -9.98 16.71
CA TYR A 68 -4.84 -8.80 17.37
C TYR A 68 -5.39 -9.12 18.77
N SER A 69 -5.95 -10.33 18.98
CA SER A 69 -6.43 -10.76 20.30
C SER A 69 -5.30 -10.88 21.33
N GLN A 70 -4.09 -11.12 20.85
CA GLN A 70 -2.87 -11.17 21.67
C GLN A 70 -2.23 -9.78 21.83
N GLY A 71 -2.80 -8.76 21.19
CA GLY A 71 -2.23 -7.41 21.15
C GLY A 71 -1.07 -7.24 20.17
N ILE A 72 -0.90 -8.18 19.24
CA ILE A 72 0.15 -8.10 18.20
C ILE A 72 -0.44 -7.37 16.99
N LEU A 73 0.16 -6.25 16.62
CA LEU A 73 -0.21 -5.39 15.51
C LEU A 73 0.82 -5.53 14.36
N PRO A 74 0.52 -5.09 13.13
CA PRO A 74 1.48 -5.16 12.02
C PRO A 74 2.83 -4.52 12.35
N ILE A 75 2.82 -3.41 13.09
CA ILE A 75 4.01 -2.68 13.54
C ILE A 75 4.94 -3.48 14.48
N ASP A 76 4.50 -4.64 14.96
CA ASP A 76 5.29 -5.50 15.84
C ASP A 76 5.99 -6.64 15.09
N THR A 77 5.60 -6.89 13.83
CA THR A 77 5.99 -8.11 13.09
C THR A 77 6.70 -7.85 11.76
N TYR A 78 7.02 -6.60 11.47
CA TYR A 78 7.78 -6.26 10.27
C TYR A 78 9.27 -6.64 10.41
N LYS A 79 9.98 -6.71 9.28
CA LYS A 79 11.42 -6.94 9.29
C LYS A 79 12.17 -5.71 9.83
N ALA A 80 12.93 -5.88 10.91
CA ALA A 80 13.70 -4.81 11.54
C ALA A 80 14.71 -4.12 10.59
N ASP A 81 15.18 -4.82 9.55
CA ASP A 81 16.05 -4.22 8.52
C ASP A 81 15.43 -3.02 7.81
N LEU A 82 14.10 -2.87 7.85
CA LEU A 82 13.40 -1.72 7.31
C LEU A 82 13.72 -0.42 8.06
N ASP A 83 14.12 -0.49 9.33
CA ASP A 83 14.52 0.68 10.11
C ASP A 83 15.84 1.29 9.59
N ASN A 84 16.66 0.50 8.87
CA ASN A 84 17.82 1.03 8.12
C ASN A 84 17.43 1.81 6.86
N ILE A 85 16.19 1.63 6.37
CA ILE A 85 15.65 2.36 5.21
C ILE A 85 14.87 3.57 5.67
N CYS A 86 14.10 3.44 6.76
CA CYS A 86 13.24 4.46 7.32
C CYS A 86 13.25 4.35 8.85
N ASP A 87 13.98 5.26 9.49
CA ASP A 87 14.10 5.39 10.95
C ASP A 87 13.04 6.33 11.55
N GLU A 88 12.05 6.74 10.74
CA GLU A 88 10.99 7.64 11.18
C GLU A 88 10.15 6.98 12.30
N PRO A 89 9.95 7.67 13.44
CA PRO A 89 9.17 7.14 14.54
C PRO A 89 7.69 7.04 14.18
N LEU A 90 6.95 6.24 14.94
CA LEU A 90 5.48 6.23 14.88
C LEU A 90 4.94 7.54 15.42
N HIS A 91 3.93 8.10 14.75
CA HIS A 91 3.35 9.41 15.07
C HIS A 91 2.03 9.31 15.83
N LEU A 92 1.36 8.14 15.77
CA LEU A 92 0.05 7.92 16.35
C LEU A 92 0.14 7.07 17.61
N ASP A 93 -0.86 7.17 18.48
CA ASP A 93 -0.87 6.46 19.77
C ASP A 93 -1.29 5.00 19.61
N TRP A 94 -0.36 4.20 19.12
CA TRP A 94 -0.55 2.77 18.90
C TRP A 94 -0.79 1.99 20.19
N GLU A 95 -0.25 2.43 21.33
CA GLU A 95 -0.41 1.73 22.60
C GLU A 95 -1.82 1.92 23.16
N ALA A 96 -2.40 3.12 23.07
CA ALA A 96 -3.78 3.34 23.41
C ALA A 96 -4.73 2.53 22.52
N LEU A 97 -4.45 2.47 21.22
CA LEU A 97 -5.22 1.64 20.28
C LEU A 97 -5.08 0.15 20.58
N ARG A 98 -3.87 -0.34 20.87
CA ARG A 98 -3.60 -1.73 21.30
C ARG A 98 -4.41 -2.10 22.54
N ALA A 99 -4.40 -1.26 23.55
CA ALA A 99 -5.15 -1.47 24.78
C ALA A 99 -6.66 -1.57 24.50
N SER A 100 -7.19 -0.67 23.68
CA SER A 100 -8.61 -0.66 23.28
C SER A 100 -8.97 -1.91 22.45
N ILE A 101 -8.10 -2.36 21.54
CA ILE A 101 -8.31 -3.58 20.75
C ILE A 101 -8.34 -4.82 21.66
N LYS A 102 -7.43 -4.91 22.64
CA LYS A 102 -7.44 -6.02 23.62
C LYS A 102 -8.73 -6.04 24.45
N GLN A 103 -9.27 -4.89 24.78
CA GLN A 103 -10.47 -4.76 25.61
C GLN A 103 -11.76 -5.04 24.83
N HIS A 104 -11.89 -4.50 23.61
CA HIS A 104 -13.16 -4.48 22.86
C HIS A 104 -13.13 -5.34 21.60
N GLY A 105 -11.93 -5.79 21.16
CA GLY A 105 -11.75 -6.55 19.95
C GLY A 105 -11.81 -5.71 18.68
N LEU A 106 -11.89 -6.41 17.55
CA LEU A 106 -12.08 -5.83 16.21
C LEU A 106 -13.32 -6.43 15.55
N ARG A 107 -14.04 -5.60 14.80
CA ARG A 107 -15.16 -6.06 13.98
C ARG A 107 -14.72 -6.91 12.79
N ASN A 108 -13.49 -6.73 12.32
CA ASN A 108 -12.90 -7.37 11.15
C ASN A 108 -11.62 -8.09 11.56
N SER A 109 -11.44 -9.33 11.12
CA SER A 109 -10.24 -10.12 11.44
C SER A 109 -8.99 -9.65 10.69
N THR A 110 -9.18 -9.00 9.54
CA THR A 110 -8.16 -8.34 8.74
C THR A 110 -8.76 -7.13 8.05
N LEU A 111 -7.96 -6.13 7.71
CA LEU A 111 -8.45 -4.85 7.22
C LEU A 111 -7.78 -4.40 5.93
N SER A 112 -6.46 -4.49 5.81
CA SER A 112 -5.72 -3.92 4.70
C SER A 112 -5.02 -4.98 3.85
N ALA A 113 -5.01 -4.76 2.54
CA ALA A 113 -4.25 -5.53 1.58
C ALA A 113 -3.94 -4.65 0.37
N LEU A 114 -2.75 -4.75 -0.19
CA LEU A 114 -2.42 -4.04 -1.42
C LEU A 114 -2.39 -5.02 -2.57
N MET A 115 -3.40 -4.91 -3.42
CA MET A 115 -3.60 -5.79 -4.57
C MET A 115 -3.43 -5.02 -5.88
N PRO A 116 -3.19 -5.70 -7.02
CA PRO A 116 -3.33 -5.09 -8.34
C PRO A 116 -4.77 -4.58 -8.52
N SER A 117 -4.91 -3.33 -8.90
CA SER A 117 -6.20 -2.63 -8.94
C SER A 117 -6.55 -2.12 -10.34
N GLU A 118 -6.17 -2.86 -11.37
CA GLU A 118 -6.27 -2.39 -12.76
C GLU A 118 -7.66 -1.93 -13.17
N THR A 119 -8.70 -2.69 -12.85
CA THR A 119 -10.08 -2.34 -13.23
C THR A 119 -10.62 -1.19 -12.38
N SER A 120 -10.47 -1.25 -11.07
CA SER A 120 -10.96 -0.19 -10.17
C SER A 120 -10.25 1.14 -10.38
N SER A 121 -8.95 1.11 -10.69
CA SER A 121 -8.19 2.32 -11.02
C SER A 121 -8.65 2.95 -12.34
N GLN A 122 -9.00 2.15 -13.34
CA GLN A 122 -9.53 2.65 -14.60
C GLN A 122 -10.89 3.36 -14.43
N ILE A 123 -11.81 2.75 -13.68
CA ILE A 123 -13.11 3.33 -13.38
C ILE A 123 -12.96 4.68 -12.67
N ALA A 124 -11.99 4.79 -11.77
CA ALA A 124 -11.73 6.00 -11.00
C ALA A 124 -10.81 7.01 -11.73
N ASN A 125 -10.39 6.75 -12.97
CA ASN A 125 -9.36 7.51 -13.67
C ASN A 125 -8.09 7.72 -12.80
N ALA A 126 -7.60 6.66 -12.20
CA ALA A 126 -6.47 6.66 -11.28
C ALA A 126 -5.30 5.83 -11.82
N THR A 127 -4.10 6.06 -11.34
CA THR A 127 -2.97 5.16 -11.61
C THR A 127 -3.17 3.83 -10.89
N ASN A 128 -2.61 2.74 -11.45
CA ASN A 128 -2.83 1.39 -10.96
C ASN A 128 -2.17 1.17 -9.59
N GLY A 129 -2.99 0.96 -8.56
CA GLY A 129 -2.54 0.58 -7.23
C GLY A 129 -1.42 1.48 -6.70
N ILE A 130 -0.35 0.83 -6.28
CA ILE A 130 0.88 1.46 -5.75
C ILE A 130 2.01 1.49 -6.79
N GLU A 131 1.80 0.97 -7.99
CA GLU A 131 2.84 0.80 -9.01
C GLU A 131 3.15 2.10 -9.76
N PRO A 132 4.41 2.30 -10.18
CA PRO A 132 4.76 3.37 -11.10
C PRO A 132 4.07 3.15 -12.45
N PRO A 133 3.52 4.20 -13.09
CA PRO A 133 2.86 4.07 -14.38
C PRO A 133 3.87 3.72 -15.48
N ARG A 134 3.45 2.91 -16.44
CA ARG A 134 4.30 2.53 -17.60
C ARG A 134 4.50 3.68 -18.57
N GLY A 135 3.56 4.63 -18.60
CA GLY A 135 3.58 5.82 -19.44
C GLY A 135 2.54 6.81 -18.97
N LEU A 136 2.65 8.07 -19.40
CA LEU A 136 1.66 9.11 -19.11
C LEU A 136 0.31 8.80 -19.76
N VAL A 137 0.34 8.12 -20.91
CA VAL A 137 -0.82 7.59 -21.60
C VAL A 137 -0.60 6.10 -21.82
N SER A 138 -1.52 5.27 -21.38
CA SER A 138 -1.51 3.84 -21.63
C SER A 138 -2.72 3.42 -22.45
N VAL A 139 -2.53 2.41 -23.29
CA VAL A 139 -3.59 1.86 -24.14
C VAL A 139 -3.78 0.41 -23.74
N LYS A 140 -4.99 0.06 -23.36
CA LYS A 140 -5.39 -1.32 -23.10
C LYS A 140 -6.36 -1.79 -24.16
N GLN A 141 -6.07 -2.94 -24.72
CA GLN A 141 -7.01 -3.62 -25.61
C GLN A 141 -7.80 -4.66 -24.78
N SER A 142 -9.11 -4.54 -24.78
CA SER A 142 -10.02 -5.51 -24.18
C SER A 142 -10.90 -6.13 -25.27
N LYS A 143 -11.71 -7.12 -24.87
CA LYS A 143 -12.73 -7.69 -25.79
C LYS A 143 -13.74 -6.64 -26.28
N ASP A 144 -13.96 -5.60 -25.48
CA ASP A 144 -14.97 -4.57 -25.73
C ASP A 144 -14.38 -3.33 -26.43
N GLY A 145 -13.10 -3.36 -26.80
CA GLY A 145 -12.43 -2.28 -27.52
C GLY A 145 -11.12 -1.80 -26.92
N ILE A 146 -10.65 -0.67 -27.43
CA ILE A 146 -9.42 0.00 -27.00
C ILE A 146 -9.76 1.05 -25.96
N LEU A 147 -9.21 0.90 -24.76
CA LEU A 147 -9.30 1.87 -23.68
C LEU A 147 -8.00 2.67 -23.57
N LYS A 148 -8.08 3.98 -23.69
CA LYS A 148 -6.97 4.89 -23.37
C LYS A 148 -7.11 5.38 -21.94
N GLN A 149 -6.05 5.25 -21.17
CA GLN A 149 -5.96 5.78 -19.82
C GLN A 149 -4.84 6.81 -19.76
N VAL A 150 -5.15 7.98 -19.24
CA VAL A 150 -4.21 9.09 -19.04
C VAL A 150 -3.97 9.23 -17.56
N VAL A 151 -2.73 9.45 -17.14
CA VAL A 151 -2.45 9.72 -15.72
C VAL A 151 -3.19 10.97 -15.27
N PRO A 152 -3.72 11.00 -14.03
CA PRO A 152 -4.42 12.16 -13.52
C PRO A 152 -3.58 13.44 -13.56
N ASP A 153 -4.24 14.57 -13.85
CA ASP A 153 -3.64 15.92 -13.86
C ASP A 153 -2.36 16.02 -14.74
N ILE A 154 -2.38 15.35 -15.89
CA ILE A 154 -1.24 15.29 -16.81
C ILE A 154 -0.75 16.68 -17.23
N GLU A 155 -1.66 17.65 -17.38
CA GLU A 155 -1.33 19.00 -17.81
C GLU A 155 -0.38 19.72 -16.84
N ASN A 156 -0.52 19.43 -15.53
CA ASN A 156 0.25 20.08 -14.48
C ASN A 156 1.36 19.21 -13.87
N LEU A 157 1.26 17.89 -14.02
CA LEU A 157 2.11 16.93 -13.30
C LEU A 157 2.88 15.98 -14.22
N ALA A 158 2.84 16.15 -15.54
CA ALA A 158 3.50 15.25 -16.48
C ALA A 158 4.99 15.04 -16.17
N ASP A 159 5.70 16.11 -15.84
CA ASP A 159 7.13 16.12 -15.50
C ASP A 159 7.45 15.61 -14.08
N LYS A 160 6.44 15.47 -13.24
CA LYS A 160 6.58 15.02 -11.84
C LYS A 160 6.38 13.52 -11.67
N TYR A 161 5.69 12.87 -12.61
CA TYR A 161 5.54 11.42 -12.60
C TYR A 161 6.88 10.73 -12.85
N GLU A 162 7.17 9.70 -12.09
CA GLU A 162 8.25 8.77 -12.40
C GLU A 162 7.67 7.55 -13.12
N LEU A 163 8.03 7.40 -14.40
CA LEU A 163 7.54 6.28 -15.19
C LEU A 163 8.40 5.04 -14.94
N LEU A 164 7.79 3.87 -15.01
CA LEU A 164 8.42 2.59 -14.73
C LEU A 164 9.76 2.41 -15.45
N TRP A 165 9.80 2.71 -16.75
CA TRP A 165 11.00 2.52 -17.59
C TRP A 165 12.04 3.64 -17.49
N GLN A 166 11.71 4.74 -16.81
CA GLN A 166 12.62 5.83 -16.48
C GLN A 166 13.36 5.60 -15.15
N MET A 167 12.84 4.71 -14.31
CA MET A 167 13.51 4.36 -13.06
C MET A 167 14.87 3.71 -13.34
N PRO A 168 15.90 4.03 -12.54
CA PRO A 168 17.23 3.42 -12.70
C PRO A 168 17.19 1.92 -12.42
N ASP A 169 16.38 1.51 -11.45
CA ASP A 169 16.14 0.13 -11.02
C ASP A 169 14.83 0.03 -10.22
N ASN A 170 14.52 -1.16 -9.67
CA ASN A 170 13.34 -1.37 -8.84
C ASN A 170 13.54 -0.95 -7.38
N ASN A 171 14.74 -0.56 -6.93
CA ASN A 171 15.06 -0.38 -5.51
C ASN A 171 14.20 0.72 -4.86
N GLY A 172 13.99 1.84 -5.54
CA GLY A 172 13.14 2.92 -5.03
C GLY A 172 11.74 2.41 -4.72
N TYR A 173 11.10 1.76 -5.68
CA TYR A 173 9.77 1.17 -5.53
C TYR A 173 9.74 0.10 -4.44
N LEU A 174 10.69 -0.84 -4.42
CA LEU A 174 10.72 -1.93 -3.44
C LEU A 174 10.94 -1.44 -2.00
N LYS A 175 11.73 -0.38 -1.80
CA LYS A 175 11.87 0.27 -0.49
C LYS A 175 10.53 0.79 0.01
N LEU A 176 9.76 1.46 -0.84
CA LEU A 176 8.43 1.96 -0.46
C LEU A 176 7.46 0.81 -0.17
N VAL A 177 7.48 -0.26 -0.96
CA VAL A 177 6.68 -1.47 -0.70
C VAL A 177 7.03 -2.09 0.66
N GLY A 178 8.33 -2.18 0.99
CA GLY A 178 8.77 -2.63 2.31
C GLY A 178 8.21 -1.77 3.45
N ILE A 179 8.26 -0.44 3.30
CA ILE A 179 7.70 0.50 4.29
C ILE A 179 6.18 0.33 4.40
N MET A 180 5.47 0.18 3.30
CA MET A 180 4.03 -0.09 3.30
C MET A 180 3.72 -1.37 4.07
N GLN A 181 4.51 -2.45 3.85
CA GLN A 181 4.31 -3.74 4.52
C GLN A 181 4.45 -3.67 6.04
N LYS A 182 5.20 -2.69 6.59
CA LYS A 182 5.27 -2.43 8.03
C LYS A 182 3.90 -2.21 8.65
N PHE A 183 2.95 -1.67 7.89
CA PHE A 183 1.63 -1.28 8.38
C PHE A 183 0.50 -2.17 7.87
N ILE A 184 0.64 -2.81 6.70
CA ILE A 184 -0.41 -3.61 6.08
C ILE A 184 -0.53 -4.98 6.75
N ASP A 185 -1.74 -5.38 7.13
CA ASP A 185 -1.98 -6.63 7.87
C ASP A 185 -2.07 -7.88 6.98
N GLN A 186 -2.19 -7.70 5.67
CA GLN A 186 -2.12 -8.77 4.68
C GLN A 186 -0.89 -8.59 3.78
N SER A 187 -0.72 -9.47 2.80
CA SER A 187 0.37 -9.37 1.83
C SER A 187 0.17 -8.22 0.85
N ILE A 188 1.29 -7.71 0.35
CA ILE A 188 1.34 -6.78 -0.77
C ILE A 188 1.70 -7.55 -2.04
N SER A 189 0.90 -7.40 -3.07
CA SER A 189 1.23 -7.88 -4.41
C SER A 189 2.02 -6.79 -5.16
N ALA A 190 3.25 -7.08 -5.51
CA ALA A 190 4.15 -6.16 -6.18
C ALA A 190 4.79 -6.81 -7.41
N ASN A 191 4.87 -6.07 -8.52
CA ASN A 191 5.57 -6.50 -9.71
C ASN A 191 6.95 -5.83 -9.80
N THR A 192 7.97 -6.63 -10.07
CA THR A 192 9.29 -6.12 -10.47
C THR A 192 9.43 -6.23 -11.98
N ASN A 193 9.97 -5.18 -12.58
CA ASN A 193 10.09 -5.07 -14.03
C ASN A 193 11.55 -4.89 -14.39
N TYR A 194 12.01 -5.61 -15.40
CA TYR A 194 13.38 -5.58 -15.88
C TYR A 194 13.41 -5.28 -17.37
N ASP A 195 14.25 -4.34 -17.76
CA ASP A 195 14.57 -4.08 -19.14
C ASP A 195 15.79 -4.95 -19.53
N PRO A 196 15.63 -5.97 -20.39
CA PRO A 196 16.73 -6.84 -20.77
C PRO A 196 17.95 -6.10 -21.35
N ALA A 197 17.72 -4.99 -22.05
CA ALA A 197 18.80 -4.19 -22.63
C ALA A 197 19.70 -3.51 -21.57
N LYS A 198 19.16 -3.26 -20.38
CA LYS A 198 19.92 -2.68 -19.25
C LYS A 198 20.72 -3.71 -18.46
N PHE A 199 20.51 -5.01 -18.71
CA PHE A 199 21.10 -6.12 -17.97
C PHE A 199 22.11 -6.94 -18.78
N GLU A 200 22.67 -6.41 -19.87
CA GLU A 200 23.69 -7.08 -20.64
C GLU A 200 24.82 -7.62 -19.74
N GLY A 201 24.96 -8.96 -19.69
CA GLY A 201 26.00 -9.65 -18.92
C GLY A 201 25.80 -9.76 -17.41
N ARG A 202 24.69 -9.30 -16.84
CA ARG A 202 24.40 -9.44 -15.40
C ARG A 202 23.31 -10.50 -15.17
N LYS A 203 23.55 -11.42 -14.23
CA LYS A 203 22.49 -12.32 -13.75
C LYS A 203 21.44 -11.48 -13.05
N VAL A 204 20.17 -11.63 -13.45
CA VAL A 204 19.04 -11.08 -12.68
C VAL A 204 19.08 -11.72 -11.30
N PRO A 205 19.16 -10.97 -10.20
CA PRO A 205 19.03 -11.56 -8.88
C PRO A 205 17.66 -12.23 -8.75
N MET A 206 17.65 -13.51 -8.49
CA MET A 206 16.43 -14.25 -8.15
C MET A 206 16.09 -14.08 -6.69
#